data_8547355a781c506a179c557499978d4a
#
_entry.id   8547355a781c506a179c557499978d4a
#
_cell.length_a   1.000
_cell.length_b   1.000
_cell.length_c   1.000
_cell.angle_alpha   90.00
_cell.angle_beta   90.00
_cell.angle_gamma   90.00
#
_symmetry.space_group_name_H-M   'P 1'
#
loop_
_entity.id
_entity.type
_entity.pdbx_description
1 polymer ?
#
loop_
_entity_poly.entity_id
_entity_poly.type
_entity_poly.pdbx_seq_one_letter_code
_entity_poly.pdbx_strand_id
1 'polypeptide(L)'
;MSMDIKGNLTEIPLSENAILHQSGVSFFRIFTAYRKEKKIRTEKIVSGVISRRAFLDIEKGKSVLSRENWKFLMHRIGIVTDYFETVVSRKELKDWRCREDICLFVCEYCEKAKKLLEGYRNSHIKMSNIERQFCLKIEWLLSRDEKSGEELYKLSEDAVCCTVQEDWKENLSALYVGPEELEAMLLVVWSLLKKNELMDAFRLFDQIQRYPKIHNWEPRMREMICAQIALIGIKLYERMQKIDIAYKIGIESLELLRQQSSQRYVYPLLVELVRIGIMLEKEKSEELQQFLKFQKAFAILYEENKIPYMRVWQCGSIENSYDVGMVLKRMRMAQEKTQEEVCIDEKGFSFLNVRQLSRIEKGENRPSTENFQFLTRKMGRELDWIMPMLETDSIEVLSMRQDIIYAIGMRQWKKAKNILEQLKTKIRAEDYKEPQIQQEIQFIEAASLLEAQEISIEEAQDRYFQALSCTFSLEWLSQKELPFIKREEGIIISNIANLYRKIGKQEEAQGIFKRLYEVYEQQQRFLKINFPACVVALGQYSGLLGDRKEYAYALEIDTINLFCELNDFYLMSVGELLYNQAWDIYESDHIKNKKQYQKKFLCAQQFAYFNQDQDCIHFLKVREEKYLK
;
A
#
# COMPACT_ATOMS: atom_id res chain seq x y z
N MET A 1 14.20 35.31 12.43
CA MET A 1 15.68 35.14 12.45
C MET A 1 15.97 34.07 11.40
N SER A 2 16.44 34.46 10.22
CA SER A 2 16.87 33.54 9.17
C SER A 2 18.22 32.99 9.58
N MET A 3 18.25 31.80 10.15
CA MET A 3 19.54 31.14 10.43
C MET A 3 20.05 30.47 9.16
N ASP A 4 21.27 30.83 8.82
CA ASP A 4 22.04 30.32 7.71
C ASP A 4 22.32 28.82 7.86
N ILE A 5 21.63 28.03 7.06
CA ILE A 5 21.98 26.61 6.84
C ILE A 5 23.29 26.47 6.06
N LYS A 6 23.90 27.62 5.67
CA LYS A 6 25.17 27.69 4.92
C LYS A 6 26.43 27.38 5.72
N GLY A 7 26.34 27.20 7.05
CA GLY A 7 27.51 27.09 7.92
C GLY A 7 28.32 25.80 7.87
N ASN A 8 27.80 24.69 7.31
CA ASN A 8 28.50 23.40 7.30
C ASN A 8 28.43 22.64 5.95
N LEU A 9 28.13 23.35 4.86
CA LEU A 9 28.25 22.80 3.50
C LEU A 9 29.58 23.27 2.89
N THR A 10 30.72 22.99 3.57
CA THR A 10 32.02 23.19 2.98
C THR A 10 32.30 22.09 1.96
N GLU A 11 32.20 22.49 0.70
CA GLU A 11 32.85 21.90 -0.46
C GLU A 11 32.69 20.39 -0.71
N ILE A 12 31.44 19.92 -0.91
CA ILE A 12 31.22 18.78 -1.81
C ILE A 12 31.27 19.38 -3.22
N PRO A 13 32.20 18.98 -4.10
CA PRO A 13 32.19 19.45 -5.48
C PRO A 13 30.87 18.97 -6.13
N LEU A 14 29.94 19.91 -6.29
CA LEU A 14 28.75 19.72 -7.10
C LEU A 14 29.27 19.44 -8.52
N SER A 15 29.14 18.20 -8.97
CA SER A 15 29.32 17.92 -10.39
C SER A 15 28.27 18.74 -11.16
N GLU A 16 28.73 19.71 -11.93
CA GLU A 16 27.92 20.60 -12.78
C GLU A 16 27.08 19.87 -13.85
N ASN A 17 26.96 18.58 -13.78
CA ASN A 17 26.22 17.73 -14.71
C ASN A 17 25.42 16.65 -13.99
N ALA A 18 24.52 17.02 -13.09
CA ALA A 18 23.35 16.18 -12.85
C ALA A 18 22.39 16.39 -14.04
N ILE A 19 22.80 15.96 -15.24
CA ILE A 19 21.86 15.61 -16.30
C ILE A 19 21.03 14.49 -15.70
N LEU A 20 19.81 14.83 -15.28
CA LEU A 20 18.81 13.85 -14.85
C LEU A 20 18.63 12.88 -15.99
N HIS A 21 19.25 11.71 -15.88
CA HIS A 21 19.19 10.67 -16.89
C HIS A 21 17.73 10.35 -17.20
N GLN A 22 17.44 10.21 -18.48
CA GLN A 22 16.18 9.65 -18.94
C GLN A 22 15.95 8.34 -18.21
N SER A 23 14.86 8.24 -17.45
CA SER A 23 14.48 6.98 -16.81
C SER A 23 14.23 5.96 -17.92
N GLY A 24 15.23 5.12 -18.18
CA GLY A 24 15.25 4.22 -19.34
C GLY A 24 14.31 3.02 -19.23
N VAL A 25 13.67 2.82 -18.09
CA VAL A 25 12.84 1.64 -17.80
C VAL A 25 11.38 2.05 -17.62
N SER A 26 10.63 2.05 -18.74
CA SER A 26 9.19 2.21 -18.64
C SER A 26 8.54 0.94 -18.08
N PHE A 27 7.40 1.06 -17.39
CA PHE A 27 6.56 -0.05 -16.95
C PHE A 27 6.37 -1.11 -18.04
N PHE A 28 6.17 -0.69 -19.31
CA PHE A 28 5.94 -1.62 -20.42
C PHE A 28 7.14 -2.48 -20.74
N ARG A 29 8.35 -1.99 -20.53
CA ARG A 29 9.57 -2.80 -20.68
C ARG A 29 9.58 -3.92 -19.65
N ILE A 30 9.30 -3.61 -18.37
CA ILE A 30 9.21 -4.60 -17.28
C ILE A 30 8.11 -5.63 -17.57
N PHE A 31 6.90 -5.16 -17.85
CA PHE A 31 5.75 -6.02 -18.15
C PHE A 31 6.01 -6.93 -19.36
N THR A 32 6.58 -6.38 -20.43
CA THR A 32 6.89 -7.12 -21.66
C THR A 32 8.01 -8.13 -21.43
N ALA A 33 9.06 -7.76 -20.69
CA ALA A 33 10.17 -8.67 -20.34
C ALA A 33 9.66 -9.86 -19.55
N TYR A 34 8.93 -9.61 -18.47
CA TYR A 34 8.36 -10.66 -17.62
C TYR A 34 7.39 -11.57 -18.37
N ARG A 35 6.46 -10.98 -19.14
CA ARG A 35 5.52 -11.74 -19.96
C ARG A 35 6.22 -12.66 -20.96
N LYS A 36 7.27 -12.17 -21.64
CA LYS A 36 8.06 -12.96 -22.59
C LYS A 36 8.81 -14.09 -21.91
N GLU A 37 9.44 -13.82 -20.76
CA GLU A 37 10.10 -14.84 -19.93
C GLU A 37 9.15 -15.96 -19.56
N LYS A 38 7.94 -15.63 -19.11
CA LYS A 38 6.89 -16.60 -18.77
C LYS A 38 6.16 -17.18 -19.96
N LYS A 39 6.52 -16.79 -21.21
CA LYS A 39 5.91 -17.23 -22.47
C LYS A 39 4.38 -17.01 -22.52
N ILE A 40 3.88 -15.95 -21.90
CA ILE A 40 2.45 -15.64 -21.83
C ILE A 40 2.06 -14.82 -23.07
N ARG A 41 1.00 -15.25 -23.78
CA ARG A 41 0.48 -14.51 -24.93
C ARG A 41 -0.30 -13.28 -24.48
N THR A 42 -0.14 -12.14 -25.15
CA THR A 42 -0.80 -10.88 -24.82
C THR A 42 -2.33 -11.03 -24.76
N GLU A 43 -2.90 -11.74 -25.73
CA GLU A 43 -4.36 -11.97 -25.82
C GLU A 43 -4.95 -12.58 -24.55
N LYS A 44 -4.21 -13.50 -23.91
CA LYS A 44 -4.66 -14.16 -22.68
C LYS A 44 -4.73 -13.22 -21.48
N ILE A 45 -3.90 -12.15 -21.49
CA ILE A 45 -3.82 -11.21 -20.37
C ILE A 45 -4.83 -10.09 -20.55
N VAL A 46 -4.99 -9.56 -21.77
CA VAL A 46 -5.79 -8.36 -22.04
C VAL A 46 -7.29 -8.66 -22.25
N SER A 47 -7.64 -9.94 -22.55
CA SER A 47 -9.02 -10.34 -22.84
C SER A 47 -9.99 -9.87 -21.74
N GLY A 48 -11.11 -9.28 -22.13
CA GLY A 48 -12.12 -8.77 -21.20
C GLY A 48 -11.74 -7.47 -20.46
N VAL A 49 -10.47 -7.02 -20.49
CA VAL A 49 -10.00 -5.81 -19.81
C VAL A 49 -9.80 -4.66 -20.79
N ILE A 50 -8.95 -4.87 -21.80
CA ILE A 50 -8.70 -3.90 -22.87
C ILE A 50 -8.59 -4.62 -24.21
N SER A 51 -8.81 -3.89 -25.30
CA SER A 51 -8.61 -4.46 -26.64
C SER A 51 -7.10 -4.64 -26.91
N ARG A 52 -6.77 -5.67 -27.73
CA ARG A 52 -5.38 -5.88 -28.20
C ARG A 52 -4.82 -4.63 -28.89
N ARG A 53 -5.63 -3.91 -29.66
CA ARG A 53 -5.21 -2.67 -30.32
C ARG A 53 -4.85 -1.58 -29.30
N ALA A 54 -5.71 -1.38 -28.31
CA ALA A 54 -5.43 -0.41 -27.24
C ALA A 54 -4.12 -0.76 -26.50
N PHE A 55 -3.88 -2.04 -26.21
CA PHE A 55 -2.63 -2.49 -25.58
C PHE A 55 -1.41 -2.19 -26.45
N LEU A 56 -1.47 -2.45 -27.77
CA LEU A 56 -0.38 -2.14 -28.68
C LEU A 56 -0.11 -0.63 -28.83
N ASP A 57 -1.15 0.20 -28.76
CA ASP A 57 -1.00 1.67 -28.78
C ASP A 57 -0.32 2.17 -27.51
N ILE A 58 -0.57 1.51 -26.37
CA ILE A 58 0.08 1.79 -25.10
C ILE A 58 1.55 1.34 -25.11
N GLU A 59 1.86 0.13 -25.63
CA GLU A 59 3.24 -0.35 -25.81
C GLU A 59 4.08 0.61 -26.67
N LYS A 60 3.44 1.32 -27.59
CA LYS A 60 4.09 2.33 -28.47
C LYS A 60 4.12 3.73 -27.85
N GLY A 61 3.69 3.90 -26.59
CA GLY A 61 3.64 5.20 -25.93
C GLY A 61 2.56 6.17 -26.45
N LYS A 62 1.63 5.71 -27.31
CA LYS A 62 0.58 6.55 -27.91
C LYS A 62 -0.59 6.83 -26.96
N SER A 63 -0.78 5.99 -25.95
CA SER A 63 -1.80 6.16 -24.94
C SER A 63 -1.32 5.63 -23.59
N VAL A 64 -2.04 5.96 -22.51
CA VAL A 64 -1.69 5.60 -21.13
C VAL A 64 -2.78 4.71 -20.57
N LEU A 65 -2.40 3.66 -19.84
CA LEU A 65 -3.34 2.85 -19.06
C LEU A 65 -3.97 3.68 -17.95
N SER A 66 -5.26 3.44 -17.70
CA SER A 66 -5.82 3.80 -16.40
C SER A 66 -5.17 2.92 -15.32
N ARG A 67 -5.11 3.44 -14.09
CA ARG A 67 -4.56 2.68 -12.96
C ARG A 67 -5.28 1.34 -12.76
N GLU A 68 -6.61 1.30 -12.92
CA GLU A 68 -7.38 0.07 -12.78
C GLU A 68 -7.03 -0.98 -13.84
N ASN A 69 -6.95 -0.59 -15.12
CA ASN A 69 -6.55 -1.51 -16.18
C ASN A 69 -5.12 -2.03 -15.95
N TRP A 70 -4.20 -1.14 -15.58
CA TRP A 70 -2.83 -1.50 -15.27
C TRP A 70 -2.77 -2.52 -14.11
N LYS A 71 -3.45 -2.26 -13.00
CA LYS A 71 -3.54 -3.14 -11.86
C LYS A 71 -4.05 -4.54 -12.25
N PHE A 72 -5.14 -4.59 -13.00
CA PHE A 72 -5.71 -5.85 -13.47
C PHE A 72 -4.74 -6.67 -14.32
N LEU A 73 -4.02 -6.02 -15.25
CA LEU A 73 -3.04 -6.71 -16.08
C LEU A 73 -1.86 -7.25 -15.25
N MET A 74 -1.38 -6.49 -14.26
CA MET A 74 -0.31 -6.93 -13.36
C MET A 74 -0.76 -8.13 -12.52
N HIS A 75 -1.93 -8.05 -11.91
CA HIS A 75 -2.48 -9.13 -11.09
C HIS A 75 -2.68 -10.42 -11.89
N ARG A 76 -3.11 -10.34 -13.15
CA ARG A 76 -3.25 -11.52 -14.03
C ARG A 76 -1.93 -12.24 -14.31
N ILE A 77 -0.83 -11.53 -14.35
CA ILE A 77 0.50 -12.15 -14.51
C ILE A 77 1.18 -12.46 -13.16
N GLY A 78 0.46 -12.29 -12.05
CA GLY A 78 0.95 -12.64 -10.73
C GLY A 78 1.88 -11.62 -10.08
N ILE A 79 1.87 -10.36 -10.53
CA ILE A 79 2.72 -9.28 -10.01
C ILE A 79 1.87 -8.33 -9.17
N VAL A 80 2.32 -8.05 -7.94
CA VAL A 80 1.71 -7.04 -7.06
C VAL A 80 2.03 -5.63 -7.55
N THR A 81 1.09 -4.72 -7.32
CA THR A 81 1.23 -3.32 -7.77
C THR A 81 2.12 -2.48 -6.86
N ASP A 82 2.46 -2.98 -5.69
CA ASP A 82 3.25 -2.26 -4.68
C ASP A 82 4.73 -2.04 -5.08
N TYR A 83 5.15 -2.63 -6.19
CA TYR A 83 6.48 -2.39 -6.77
C TYR A 83 6.58 -1.10 -7.58
N PHE A 84 5.47 -0.35 -7.69
CA PHE A 84 5.39 0.81 -8.57
C PHE A 84 4.73 2.00 -7.87
N GLU A 85 5.23 3.19 -8.21
CA GLU A 85 4.55 4.45 -7.96
C GLU A 85 3.77 4.87 -9.20
N THR A 86 2.61 5.49 -9.04
CA THR A 86 1.78 5.92 -10.17
C THR A 86 1.37 7.38 -10.04
N VAL A 87 1.39 8.10 -11.17
CA VAL A 87 0.77 9.43 -11.25
C VAL A 87 -0.57 9.28 -11.96
N VAL A 88 -1.64 9.70 -11.32
CA VAL A 88 -3.00 9.46 -11.76
C VAL A 88 -3.83 10.75 -11.76
N SER A 89 -4.96 10.74 -12.45
CA SER A 89 -5.89 11.87 -12.40
C SER A 89 -6.65 11.90 -11.07
N ARG A 90 -7.07 13.09 -10.64
CA ARG A 90 -7.92 13.27 -9.47
C ARG A 90 -9.25 12.51 -9.58
N LYS A 91 -9.75 12.34 -10.80
CA LYS A 91 -10.94 11.53 -11.05
C LYS A 91 -10.70 10.07 -10.65
N GLU A 92 -9.61 9.45 -11.12
CA GLU A 92 -9.27 8.05 -10.79
C GLU A 92 -9.14 7.84 -9.28
N LEU A 93 -8.53 8.80 -8.55
CA LEU A 93 -8.43 8.76 -7.09
C LEU A 93 -9.80 8.85 -6.40
N LYS A 94 -10.69 9.74 -6.89
CA LYS A 94 -12.05 9.89 -6.36
C LYS A 94 -12.89 8.63 -6.61
N ASP A 95 -12.78 8.04 -7.80
CA ASP A 95 -13.50 6.83 -8.17
C ASP A 95 -13.04 5.65 -7.30
N TRP A 96 -11.72 5.53 -7.09
CA TRP A 96 -11.17 4.54 -6.18
C TRP A 96 -11.69 4.75 -4.75
N ARG A 97 -11.66 5.99 -4.25
CA ARG A 97 -12.16 6.30 -2.90
C ARG A 97 -13.64 5.99 -2.74
N CYS A 98 -14.46 6.30 -3.74
CA CYS A 98 -15.87 5.95 -3.73
C CYS A 98 -16.07 4.42 -3.60
N ARG A 99 -15.29 3.62 -4.33
CA ARG A 99 -15.32 2.16 -4.20
C ARG A 99 -14.86 1.69 -2.83
N GLU A 100 -13.84 2.31 -2.23
CA GLU A 100 -13.42 2.01 -0.85
C GLU A 100 -14.55 2.28 0.15
N ASP A 101 -15.22 3.43 0.03
CA ASP A 101 -16.34 3.77 0.90
C ASP A 101 -17.51 2.77 0.74
N ILE A 102 -17.80 2.30 -0.48
CA ILE A 102 -18.78 1.23 -0.72
C ILE A 102 -18.34 -0.06 -0.03
N CYS A 103 -17.10 -0.49 -0.24
CA CYS A 103 -16.53 -1.71 0.36
C CYS A 103 -16.53 -1.66 1.89
N LEU A 104 -16.25 -0.49 2.47
CA LEU A 104 -16.26 -0.28 3.90
C LEU A 104 -17.64 -0.52 4.52
N PHE A 105 -18.72 -0.14 3.83
CA PHE A 105 -20.06 -0.14 4.39
C PHE A 105 -20.95 -1.31 3.94
N VAL A 106 -20.59 -2.05 2.89
CA VAL A 106 -21.47 -3.03 2.21
C VAL A 106 -21.98 -4.13 3.12
N CYS A 107 -21.24 -4.51 4.15
CA CYS A 107 -21.62 -5.64 5.02
C CYS A 107 -22.43 -5.24 6.27
N GLU A 108 -22.21 -4.04 6.82
CA GLU A 108 -22.82 -3.60 8.07
C GLU A 108 -23.77 -2.41 7.92
N TYR A 109 -23.58 -1.59 6.88
CA TYR A 109 -24.37 -0.38 6.63
C TYR A 109 -24.94 -0.41 5.21
N CYS A 110 -25.71 -1.47 4.89
CA CYS A 110 -26.20 -1.78 3.55
C CYS A 110 -26.88 -0.60 2.84
N GLU A 111 -27.75 0.14 3.53
CA GLU A 111 -28.47 1.30 2.94
C GLU A 111 -27.52 2.42 2.52
N LYS A 112 -26.45 2.66 3.30
CA LYS A 112 -25.42 3.63 2.95
C LYS A 112 -24.63 3.16 1.73
N ALA A 113 -24.25 1.89 1.69
CA ALA A 113 -23.57 1.31 0.56
C ALA A 113 -24.42 1.28 -0.72
N LYS A 114 -25.73 0.99 -0.63
CA LYS A 114 -26.68 1.08 -1.76
C LYS A 114 -26.68 2.49 -2.38
N LYS A 115 -26.82 3.54 -1.56
CA LYS A 115 -26.80 4.93 -2.03
C LYS A 115 -25.49 5.31 -2.71
N LEU A 116 -24.35 4.89 -2.13
CA LEU A 116 -23.04 5.13 -2.73
C LEU A 116 -22.87 4.40 -4.06
N LEU A 117 -23.33 3.14 -4.16
CA LEU A 117 -23.29 2.35 -5.40
C LEU A 117 -24.16 2.98 -6.50
N GLU A 118 -25.35 3.47 -6.18
CA GLU A 118 -26.21 4.19 -7.12
C GLU A 118 -25.53 5.48 -7.61
N GLY A 119 -24.95 6.25 -6.70
CA GLY A 119 -24.18 7.45 -7.05
C GLY A 119 -23.00 7.13 -7.96
N TYR A 120 -22.27 6.05 -7.67
CA TYR A 120 -21.17 5.56 -8.50
C TYR A 120 -21.66 5.18 -9.91
N ARG A 121 -22.74 4.40 -10.03
CA ARG A 121 -23.35 4.01 -11.32
C ARG A 121 -23.77 5.22 -12.14
N ASN A 122 -24.43 6.19 -11.51
CA ASN A 122 -24.90 7.41 -12.18
C ASN A 122 -23.77 8.30 -12.69
N SER A 123 -22.61 8.29 -12.01
CA SER A 123 -21.42 9.03 -12.46
C SER A 123 -20.63 8.33 -13.57
N HIS A 124 -20.90 7.02 -13.83
CA HIS A 124 -20.20 6.17 -14.79
C HIS A 124 -21.16 5.60 -15.84
N ILE A 125 -21.72 6.47 -16.70
CA ILE A 125 -22.70 6.05 -17.75
C ILE A 125 -22.12 5.00 -18.71
N LYS A 126 -20.81 5.07 -18.99
CA LYS A 126 -20.09 4.07 -19.81
C LYS A 126 -19.07 3.34 -18.94
N MET A 127 -19.54 2.34 -18.23
CA MET A 127 -18.69 1.50 -17.39
C MET A 127 -17.78 0.59 -18.21
N SER A 128 -16.52 0.49 -17.80
CA SER A 128 -15.62 -0.58 -18.22
C SER A 128 -16.08 -1.93 -17.66
N ASN A 129 -15.57 -3.02 -18.20
CA ASN A 129 -15.86 -4.36 -17.69
C ASN A 129 -15.43 -4.53 -16.24
N ILE A 130 -14.32 -3.92 -15.82
CA ILE A 130 -13.85 -3.93 -14.44
C ILE A 130 -14.83 -3.22 -13.50
N GLU A 131 -15.33 -2.04 -13.89
CA GLU A 131 -16.31 -1.30 -13.11
C GLU A 131 -17.65 -2.04 -13.03
N ARG A 132 -18.07 -2.68 -14.11
CA ARG A 132 -19.28 -3.54 -14.12
C ARG A 132 -19.11 -4.74 -13.19
N GLN A 133 -17.97 -5.44 -13.26
CA GLN A 133 -17.65 -6.55 -12.37
C GLN A 133 -17.72 -6.11 -10.91
N PHE A 134 -17.12 -4.97 -10.56
CA PHE A 134 -17.18 -4.40 -9.22
C PHE A 134 -18.64 -4.17 -8.78
N CYS A 135 -19.45 -3.49 -9.61
CA CYS A 135 -20.84 -3.20 -9.29
C CYS A 135 -21.68 -4.47 -9.06
N LEU A 136 -21.48 -5.52 -9.88
CA LEU A 136 -22.18 -6.79 -9.74
C LEU A 136 -21.75 -7.55 -8.48
N LYS A 137 -20.48 -7.56 -8.14
CA LYS A 137 -19.95 -8.11 -6.88
C LYS A 137 -20.60 -7.43 -5.66
N ILE A 138 -20.65 -6.10 -5.65
CA ILE A 138 -21.28 -5.34 -4.55
C ILE A 138 -22.81 -5.61 -4.50
N GLU A 139 -23.48 -5.65 -5.64
CA GLU A 139 -24.91 -5.99 -5.69
C GLU A 139 -25.19 -7.38 -5.14
N TRP A 140 -24.34 -8.35 -5.46
CA TRP A 140 -24.42 -9.69 -4.87
C TRP A 140 -24.33 -9.64 -3.34
N LEU A 141 -23.35 -8.91 -2.80
CA LEU A 141 -23.16 -8.77 -1.35
C LEU A 141 -24.36 -8.10 -0.67
N LEU A 142 -24.93 -7.07 -1.30
CA LEU A 142 -26.09 -6.34 -0.78
C LEU A 142 -27.39 -7.16 -0.81
N SER A 143 -27.51 -8.07 -1.77
CA SER A 143 -28.72 -8.86 -1.98
C SER A 143 -28.62 -10.30 -1.48
N ARG A 144 -27.50 -10.69 -0.88
CA ARG A 144 -27.19 -12.07 -0.50
C ARG A 144 -28.21 -12.73 0.43
N ASP A 145 -28.91 -11.95 1.24
CA ASP A 145 -29.90 -12.45 2.20
C ASP A 145 -31.35 -12.29 1.70
N GLU A 146 -31.56 -11.54 0.62
CA GLU A 146 -32.86 -11.26 0.02
C GLU A 146 -33.16 -12.14 -1.19
N LYS A 147 -32.15 -12.42 -2.04
CA LYS A 147 -32.30 -13.15 -3.31
C LYS A 147 -32.15 -14.66 -3.11
N SER A 148 -32.80 -15.42 -3.99
CA SER A 148 -32.65 -16.87 -4.08
C SER A 148 -31.24 -17.30 -4.52
N GLY A 149 -30.87 -18.54 -4.23
CA GLY A 149 -29.59 -19.09 -4.68
C GLY A 149 -29.39 -19.01 -6.19
N GLU A 150 -30.47 -19.19 -6.98
CA GLU A 150 -30.43 -19.09 -8.45
C GLU A 150 -30.16 -17.69 -8.95
N GLU A 151 -30.83 -16.67 -8.39
CA GLU A 151 -30.60 -15.29 -8.74
C GLU A 151 -29.17 -14.81 -8.37
N LEU A 152 -28.70 -15.25 -7.20
CA LEU A 152 -27.32 -14.96 -6.75
C LEU A 152 -26.28 -15.64 -7.65
N TYR A 153 -26.57 -16.88 -8.07
CA TYR A 153 -25.70 -17.63 -8.97
C TYR A 153 -25.56 -16.90 -10.31
N LYS A 154 -26.69 -16.50 -10.92
CA LYS A 154 -26.66 -15.74 -12.17
C LYS A 154 -25.90 -14.43 -12.02
N LEU A 155 -26.14 -13.69 -10.95
CA LEU A 155 -25.47 -12.41 -10.67
C LEU A 155 -23.95 -12.57 -10.52
N SER A 156 -23.51 -13.64 -9.84
CA SER A 156 -22.08 -13.93 -9.66
C SER A 156 -21.42 -14.41 -10.96
N GLU A 157 -22.12 -15.21 -11.79
CA GLU A 157 -21.62 -15.56 -13.13
C GLU A 157 -21.46 -14.34 -14.04
N ASP A 158 -22.46 -13.46 -14.07
CA ASP A 158 -22.41 -12.21 -14.83
C ASP A 158 -21.21 -11.35 -14.37
N ALA A 159 -20.90 -11.34 -13.07
CA ALA A 159 -19.72 -10.65 -12.55
C ALA A 159 -18.40 -11.26 -13.04
N VAL A 160 -18.27 -12.58 -13.07
CA VAL A 160 -17.09 -13.26 -13.62
C VAL A 160 -16.96 -13.00 -15.12
N CYS A 161 -18.04 -13.16 -15.87
CA CYS A 161 -18.06 -13.00 -17.34
C CYS A 161 -17.81 -11.56 -17.82
N CYS A 162 -17.81 -10.56 -16.94
CA CYS A 162 -17.37 -9.20 -17.31
C CYS A 162 -15.92 -9.19 -17.80
N THR A 163 -15.03 -9.95 -17.19
CA THR A 163 -13.58 -9.92 -17.49
C THR A 163 -13.02 -11.27 -17.92
N VAL A 164 -13.69 -12.37 -17.63
CA VAL A 164 -13.25 -13.73 -17.93
C VAL A 164 -14.14 -14.36 -19.01
N GLN A 165 -13.57 -15.24 -19.83
CA GLN A 165 -14.28 -15.94 -20.90
C GLN A 165 -15.30 -16.94 -20.33
N GLU A 166 -16.34 -17.29 -21.10
CA GLU A 166 -17.47 -18.12 -20.65
C GLU A 166 -17.10 -19.55 -20.24
N ASP A 167 -16.02 -20.11 -20.77
CA ASP A 167 -15.56 -21.49 -20.50
C ASP A 167 -14.64 -21.62 -19.26
N TRP A 168 -14.57 -20.60 -18.42
CA TRP A 168 -13.65 -20.53 -17.29
C TRP A 168 -13.81 -21.65 -16.25
N LYS A 169 -15.01 -22.25 -16.14
CA LYS A 169 -15.27 -23.33 -15.17
C LYS A 169 -14.59 -24.65 -15.54
N GLU A 170 -14.36 -24.89 -16.83
CA GLU A 170 -13.83 -26.17 -17.31
C GLU A 170 -12.31 -26.26 -17.08
N ASN A 171 -11.58 -25.17 -17.27
CA ASN A 171 -10.12 -25.17 -17.16
C ASN A 171 -9.55 -23.86 -16.61
N LEU A 172 -9.87 -23.54 -15.35
CA LEU A 172 -9.37 -22.34 -14.68
C LEU A 172 -7.84 -22.26 -14.69
N SER A 173 -7.16 -23.39 -14.55
CA SER A 173 -5.69 -23.44 -14.50
C SER A 173 -5.00 -22.98 -15.80
N ALA A 174 -5.70 -22.99 -16.94
CA ALA A 174 -5.16 -22.50 -18.22
C ALA A 174 -5.38 -21.00 -18.46
N LEU A 175 -6.15 -20.35 -17.59
CA LEU A 175 -6.45 -18.93 -17.67
C LEU A 175 -5.47 -18.11 -16.83
N TYR A 176 -5.34 -16.82 -17.17
CA TYR A 176 -4.64 -15.83 -16.36
C TYR A 176 -5.67 -14.91 -15.73
N VAL A 177 -5.90 -15.09 -14.43
CA VAL A 177 -6.85 -14.31 -13.63
C VAL A 177 -6.18 -13.71 -12.40
N GLY A 178 -6.63 -12.54 -11.99
CA GLY A 178 -6.15 -11.87 -10.79
C GLY A 178 -7.00 -12.21 -9.54
N PRO A 179 -6.62 -11.70 -8.36
CA PRO A 179 -7.39 -11.86 -7.14
C PRO A 179 -8.82 -11.35 -7.28
N GLU A 180 -9.04 -10.22 -7.99
CA GLU A 180 -10.37 -9.64 -8.22
C GLU A 180 -11.33 -10.57 -8.92
N GLU A 181 -10.81 -11.38 -9.83
CA GLU A 181 -11.58 -12.37 -10.60
C GLU A 181 -11.81 -13.63 -9.77
N LEU A 182 -10.82 -14.07 -9.00
CA LEU A 182 -11.01 -15.16 -8.04
C LEU A 182 -12.04 -14.81 -6.97
N GLU A 183 -12.10 -13.54 -6.50
CA GLU A 183 -13.17 -13.07 -5.62
C GLU A 183 -14.55 -13.24 -6.24
N ALA A 184 -14.72 -12.86 -7.52
CA ALA A 184 -15.99 -13.04 -8.22
C ALA A 184 -16.35 -14.55 -8.34
N MET A 185 -15.36 -15.41 -8.64
CA MET A 185 -15.56 -16.87 -8.71
C MET A 185 -15.91 -17.47 -7.35
N LEU A 186 -15.38 -16.95 -6.25
CA LEU A 186 -15.75 -17.36 -4.89
C LEU A 186 -17.21 -17.02 -4.57
N LEU A 187 -17.78 -15.94 -5.12
CA LEU A 187 -19.22 -15.66 -5.00
C LEU A 187 -20.06 -16.69 -5.74
N VAL A 188 -19.57 -17.24 -6.87
CA VAL A 188 -20.23 -18.36 -7.55
C VAL A 188 -20.24 -19.61 -6.66
N VAL A 189 -19.11 -19.93 -6.01
CA VAL A 189 -19.05 -21.05 -5.04
C VAL A 189 -20.07 -20.83 -3.91
N TRP A 190 -20.16 -19.62 -3.38
CA TRP A 190 -21.12 -19.32 -2.32
C TRP A 190 -22.58 -19.46 -2.79
N SER A 191 -22.87 -19.01 -4.01
CA SER A 191 -24.20 -19.15 -4.62
C SER A 191 -24.58 -20.63 -4.82
N LEU A 192 -23.64 -21.48 -5.27
CA LEU A 192 -23.84 -22.95 -5.37
C LEU A 192 -24.13 -23.58 -4.00
N LEU A 193 -23.43 -23.11 -2.93
CA LEU A 193 -23.77 -23.56 -1.57
C LEU A 193 -25.19 -23.16 -1.17
N LYS A 194 -25.65 -21.95 -1.52
CA LYS A 194 -27.04 -21.53 -1.26
C LYS A 194 -28.07 -22.34 -2.06
N LYS A 195 -27.71 -22.81 -3.25
CA LYS A 195 -28.52 -23.73 -4.06
C LYS A 195 -28.51 -25.19 -3.57
N ASN A 196 -27.67 -25.50 -2.55
CA ASN A 196 -27.37 -26.87 -2.09
C ASN A 196 -26.66 -27.76 -3.14
N GLU A 197 -26.02 -27.18 -4.13
CA GLU A 197 -25.21 -27.87 -5.16
C GLU A 197 -23.77 -28.09 -4.63
N LEU A 198 -23.67 -28.95 -3.58
CA LEU A 198 -22.47 -29.11 -2.80
C LEU A 198 -21.25 -29.62 -3.59
N MET A 199 -21.50 -30.56 -4.53
CA MET A 199 -20.44 -31.17 -5.32
C MET A 199 -19.87 -30.21 -6.36
N ASP A 200 -20.70 -29.39 -6.97
CA ASP A 200 -20.27 -28.39 -7.95
C ASP A 200 -19.54 -27.23 -7.24
N ALA A 201 -20.06 -26.81 -6.07
CA ALA A 201 -19.36 -25.89 -5.19
C ALA A 201 -17.95 -26.38 -4.82
N PHE A 202 -17.83 -27.67 -4.47
CA PHE A 202 -16.54 -28.27 -4.11
C PHE A 202 -15.58 -28.35 -5.31
N ARG A 203 -16.05 -28.77 -6.48
CA ARG A 203 -15.20 -28.82 -7.69
C ARG A 203 -14.64 -27.47 -8.06
N LEU A 204 -15.48 -26.45 -8.06
CA LEU A 204 -15.04 -25.08 -8.36
C LEU A 204 -14.11 -24.53 -7.29
N PHE A 205 -14.45 -24.72 -6.02
CA PHE A 205 -13.63 -24.28 -4.89
C PHE A 205 -12.23 -24.93 -4.93
N ASP A 206 -12.11 -26.22 -5.23
CA ASP A 206 -10.83 -26.91 -5.32
C ASP A 206 -9.93 -26.33 -6.43
N GLN A 207 -10.51 -25.95 -7.57
CA GLN A 207 -9.76 -25.26 -8.63
C GLN A 207 -9.27 -23.88 -8.15
N ILE A 208 -10.13 -23.09 -7.51
CA ILE A 208 -9.79 -21.75 -7.01
C ILE A 208 -8.71 -21.84 -5.93
N GLN A 209 -8.84 -22.77 -4.97
CA GLN A 209 -7.87 -22.94 -3.88
C GLN A 209 -6.48 -23.32 -4.40
N ARG A 210 -6.40 -24.12 -5.46
CA ARG A 210 -5.13 -24.56 -6.06
C ARG A 210 -4.51 -23.52 -6.99
N TYR A 211 -5.30 -22.61 -7.53
CA TYR A 211 -4.88 -21.66 -8.56
C TYR A 211 -3.63 -20.84 -8.16
N PRO A 212 -3.53 -20.21 -6.98
CA PRO A 212 -2.36 -19.48 -6.58
C PRO A 212 -1.07 -20.31 -6.53
N LYS A 213 -1.16 -21.59 -6.19
CA LYS A 213 -0.02 -22.52 -6.18
C LYS A 213 0.38 -22.93 -7.59
N ILE A 214 -0.58 -23.22 -8.47
CA ILE A 214 -0.34 -23.62 -9.88
C ILE A 214 0.37 -22.48 -10.62
N HIS A 215 -0.03 -21.22 -10.37
CA HIS A 215 0.55 -20.05 -11.00
C HIS A 215 1.76 -19.46 -10.24
N ASN A 216 2.28 -20.16 -9.23
CA ASN A 216 3.43 -19.73 -8.43
C ASN A 216 3.32 -18.29 -7.91
N TRP A 217 2.13 -17.92 -7.42
CA TRP A 217 1.94 -16.62 -6.81
C TRP A 217 2.80 -16.45 -5.57
N GLU A 218 3.49 -15.32 -5.48
CA GLU A 218 4.25 -14.97 -4.29
C GLU A 218 3.35 -14.74 -3.05
N PRO A 219 3.90 -14.77 -1.83
CA PRO A 219 3.12 -14.61 -0.60
C PRO A 219 2.24 -13.37 -0.58
N ARG A 220 2.72 -12.21 -1.06
CA ARG A 220 1.95 -10.95 -1.14
C ARG A 220 0.75 -11.04 -2.07
N MET A 221 0.89 -11.75 -3.19
CA MET A 221 -0.22 -11.97 -4.10
C MET A 221 -1.26 -12.94 -3.53
N ARG A 222 -0.79 -14.01 -2.85
CA ARG A 222 -1.67 -14.99 -2.18
C ARG A 222 -2.43 -14.37 -1.00
N GLU A 223 -1.79 -13.46 -0.29
CA GLU A 223 -2.39 -12.73 0.84
C GLU A 223 -3.68 -12.02 0.43
N MET A 224 -3.76 -11.45 -0.78
CA MET A 224 -4.92 -10.70 -1.25
C MET A 224 -6.22 -11.53 -1.28
N ILE A 225 -6.14 -12.87 -1.35
CA ILE A 225 -7.30 -13.74 -1.55
C ILE A 225 -7.40 -14.89 -0.52
N CYS A 226 -6.35 -15.19 0.24
CA CYS A 226 -6.28 -16.38 1.08
C CYS A 226 -7.39 -16.41 2.15
N ALA A 227 -7.69 -15.29 2.78
CA ALA A 227 -8.73 -15.22 3.82
C ALA A 227 -10.14 -15.49 3.27
N GLN A 228 -10.44 -14.99 2.07
CA GLN A 228 -11.73 -15.23 1.42
C GLN A 228 -11.86 -16.69 0.99
N ILE A 229 -10.78 -17.29 0.46
CA ILE A 229 -10.72 -18.73 0.19
C ILE A 229 -10.98 -19.50 1.48
N ALA A 230 -10.33 -19.13 2.58
CA ALA A 230 -10.52 -19.81 3.87
C ALA A 230 -11.94 -19.67 4.40
N LEU A 231 -12.52 -18.48 4.40
CA LEU A 231 -13.87 -18.21 4.91
C LEU A 231 -14.95 -19.01 4.13
N ILE A 232 -14.81 -19.11 2.82
CA ILE A 232 -15.73 -19.91 2.00
C ILE A 232 -15.43 -21.39 2.15
N GLY A 233 -14.17 -21.79 2.21
CA GLY A 233 -13.75 -23.16 2.46
C GLY A 233 -14.25 -23.69 3.80
N ILE A 234 -14.19 -22.89 4.85
CA ILE A 234 -14.76 -23.23 6.17
C ILE A 234 -16.24 -23.61 6.02
N LYS A 235 -17.06 -22.78 5.39
CA LYS A 235 -18.49 -23.03 5.18
C LYS A 235 -18.75 -24.27 4.33
N LEU A 236 -17.95 -24.48 3.30
CA LEU A 236 -18.03 -25.64 2.42
C LEU A 236 -17.68 -26.94 3.17
N TYR A 237 -16.55 -26.98 3.86
CA TYR A 237 -16.09 -28.17 4.58
C TYR A 237 -16.96 -28.49 5.80
N GLU A 238 -17.55 -27.50 6.47
CA GLU A 238 -18.56 -27.74 7.50
C GLU A 238 -19.77 -28.46 6.95
N ARG A 239 -20.31 -28.03 5.79
CA ARG A 239 -21.44 -28.75 5.13
C ARG A 239 -21.06 -30.17 4.68
N MET A 240 -19.78 -30.39 4.39
CA MET A 240 -19.22 -31.71 4.09
C MET A 240 -18.87 -32.52 5.36
N GLN A 241 -19.15 -32.01 6.55
CA GLN A 241 -18.77 -32.59 7.85
C GLN A 241 -17.29 -32.88 8.02
N LYS A 242 -16.43 -32.04 7.38
CA LYS A 242 -14.96 -32.11 7.44
C LYS A 242 -14.40 -30.95 8.25
N ILE A 243 -14.76 -30.85 9.53
CA ILE A 243 -14.49 -29.70 10.39
C ILE A 243 -12.98 -29.51 10.62
N ASP A 244 -12.20 -30.60 10.72
CA ASP A 244 -10.74 -30.51 10.85
C ASP A 244 -10.08 -29.85 9.64
N ILE A 245 -10.57 -30.11 8.42
CA ILE A 245 -10.07 -29.47 7.20
C ILE A 245 -10.46 -27.99 7.20
N ALA A 246 -11.68 -27.66 7.62
CA ALA A 246 -12.14 -26.28 7.78
C ALA A 246 -11.24 -25.50 8.72
N TYR A 247 -10.90 -26.07 9.88
CA TYR A 247 -9.99 -25.44 10.85
C TYR A 247 -8.59 -25.24 10.27
N LYS A 248 -8.04 -26.27 9.61
CA LYS A 248 -6.69 -26.23 9.03
C LYS A 248 -6.54 -25.14 7.96
N ILE A 249 -7.48 -25.01 7.03
CA ILE A 249 -7.43 -23.96 5.97
C ILE A 249 -7.51 -22.56 6.58
N GLY A 250 -8.28 -22.41 7.66
CA GLY A 250 -8.35 -21.14 8.40
C GLY A 250 -7.02 -20.78 9.05
N ILE A 251 -6.34 -21.74 9.71
CA ILE A 251 -5.02 -21.52 10.34
C ILE A 251 -3.96 -21.19 9.28
N GLU A 252 -3.89 -21.94 8.19
CA GLU A 252 -2.93 -21.69 7.11
C GLU A 252 -3.09 -20.28 6.52
N SER A 253 -4.33 -19.83 6.38
CA SER A 253 -4.64 -18.48 5.92
C SER A 253 -4.25 -17.40 6.94
N LEU A 254 -4.60 -17.60 8.22
CA LEU A 254 -4.25 -16.67 9.28
C LEU A 254 -2.73 -16.51 9.42
N GLU A 255 -1.98 -17.62 9.31
CA GLU A 255 -0.52 -17.58 9.39
C GLU A 255 0.10 -16.81 8.21
N LEU A 256 -0.42 -16.96 6.98
CA LEU A 256 0.03 -16.14 5.85
C LEU A 256 -0.27 -14.66 6.06
N LEU A 257 -1.44 -14.30 6.59
CA LEU A 257 -1.80 -12.90 6.91
C LEU A 257 -0.87 -12.31 7.97
N ARG A 258 -0.54 -13.08 9.01
CA ARG A 258 0.39 -12.68 10.06
C ARG A 258 1.81 -12.46 9.52
N GLN A 259 2.31 -13.36 8.67
CA GLN A 259 3.61 -13.24 8.03
C GLN A 259 3.72 -12.01 7.12
N GLN A 260 2.60 -11.55 6.56
CA GLN A 260 2.54 -10.34 5.74
C GLN A 260 2.07 -9.11 6.54
N SER A 261 1.85 -9.24 7.86
CA SER A 261 1.25 -8.19 8.72
C SER A 261 -0.05 -7.61 8.14
N SER A 262 -0.84 -8.45 7.45
CA SER A 262 -2.07 -8.03 6.79
C SER A 262 -3.27 -8.08 7.72
N GLN A 263 -4.19 -7.10 7.57
CA GLN A 263 -5.47 -7.10 8.28
C GLN A 263 -6.67 -7.59 7.44
N ARG A 264 -6.44 -7.97 6.17
CA ARG A 264 -7.52 -8.37 5.25
C ARG A 264 -8.31 -9.55 5.80
N TYR A 265 -9.58 -9.31 6.16
CA TYR A 265 -10.50 -10.32 6.68
C TYR A 265 -10.00 -11.08 7.92
N VAL A 266 -9.00 -10.54 8.66
CA VAL A 266 -8.45 -11.20 9.85
C VAL A 266 -9.52 -11.35 10.93
N TYR A 267 -10.30 -10.29 11.22
CA TYR A 267 -11.31 -10.35 12.27
C TYR A 267 -12.38 -11.41 12.00
N PRO A 268 -13.06 -11.45 10.83
CA PRO A 268 -14.02 -12.51 10.53
C PRO A 268 -13.38 -13.90 10.50
N LEU A 269 -12.13 -14.02 10.06
CA LEU A 269 -11.41 -15.31 10.08
C LEU A 269 -11.14 -15.79 11.53
N LEU A 270 -10.73 -14.90 12.43
CA LEU A 270 -10.56 -15.20 13.85
C LEU A 270 -11.88 -15.62 14.50
N VAL A 271 -13.00 -14.96 14.17
CA VAL A 271 -14.34 -15.34 14.66
C VAL A 271 -14.65 -16.77 14.26
N GLU A 272 -14.44 -17.14 12.99
CA GLU A 272 -14.71 -18.50 12.52
C GLU A 272 -13.75 -19.54 13.12
N LEU A 273 -12.44 -19.21 13.25
CA LEU A 273 -11.44 -20.09 13.87
C LEU A 273 -11.76 -20.38 15.34
N VAL A 274 -12.15 -19.35 16.11
CA VAL A 274 -12.58 -19.52 17.49
C VAL A 274 -13.82 -20.39 17.57
N ARG A 275 -14.83 -20.14 16.74
CA ARG A 275 -16.06 -20.93 16.69
C ARG A 275 -15.78 -22.41 16.41
N ILE A 276 -14.97 -22.70 15.38
CA ILE A 276 -14.63 -24.09 15.01
C ILE A 276 -13.73 -24.73 16.06
N GLY A 277 -12.78 -23.98 16.61
CA GLY A 277 -11.90 -24.49 17.67
C GLY A 277 -12.68 -24.94 18.92
N ILE A 278 -13.74 -24.23 19.28
CA ILE A 278 -14.68 -24.65 20.32
C ILE A 278 -15.39 -25.95 19.92
N MET A 279 -15.91 -26.06 18.70
CA MET A 279 -16.55 -27.28 18.21
C MET A 279 -15.61 -28.50 18.22
N LEU A 280 -14.31 -28.28 18.09
CA LEU A 280 -13.26 -29.31 18.15
C LEU A 280 -12.70 -29.54 19.57
N GLU A 281 -13.35 -29.01 20.61
CA GLU A 281 -13.00 -29.14 22.01
C GLU A 281 -11.56 -28.67 22.33
N LYS A 282 -11.10 -27.60 21.60
CA LYS A 282 -9.75 -27.03 21.74
C LYS A 282 -9.68 -25.83 22.68
N GLU A 283 -10.69 -25.55 23.51
CA GLU A 283 -10.80 -24.35 24.34
C GLU A 283 -9.60 -24.14 25.25
N LYS A 284 -8.96 -25.23 25.70
CA LYS A 284 -7.78 -25.17 26.59
C LYS A 284 -6.46 -25.08 25.82
N SER A 285 -6.48 -25.15 24.50
CA SER A 285 -5.22 -25.02 23.73
C SER A 285 -4.67 -23.60 23.79
N GLU A 286 -3.35 -23.48 23.88
CA GLU A 286 -2.66 -22.17 23.84
C GLU A 286 -2.97 -21.41 22.55
N GLU A 287 -3.09 -22.14 21.45
CA GLU A 287 -3.42 -21.59 20.13
C GLU A 287 -4.79 -20.89 20.14
N LEU A 288 -5.85 -21.56 20.62
CA LEU A 288 -7.20 -20.98 20.65
C LEU A 288 -7.27 -19.81 21.63
N GLN A 289 -6.59 -19.90 22.78
CA GLN A 289 -6.49 -18.80 23.73
C GLN A 289 -5.79 -17.59 23.11
N GLN A 290 -4.80 -17.80 22.24
CA GLN A 290 -4.14 -16.71 21.54
C GLN A 290 -5.07 -16.09 20.47
N PHE A 291 -5.85 -16.90 19.74
CA PHE A 291 -6.85 -16.38 18.80
C PHE A 291 -7.92 -15.53 19.48
N LEU A 292 -8.37 -15.92 20.65
CA LEU A 292 -9.30 -15.11 21.47
C LEU A 292 -8.69 -13.76 21.87
N LYS A 293 -7.40 -13.72 22.21
CA LYS A 293 -6.70 -12.47 22.53
C LYS A 293 -6.58 -11.58 21.31
N PHE A 294 -6.24 -12.15 20.14
CA PHE A 294 -6.19 -11.41 18.89
C PHE A 294 -7.57 -10.85 18.53
N GLN A 295 -8.61 -11.69 18.54
CA GLN A 295 -9.99 -11.27 18.26
C GLN A 295 -10.41 -10.08 19.15
N LYS A 296 -10.11 -10.15 20.46
CA LYS A 296 -10.40 -9.06 21.38
C LYS A 296 -9.61 -7.79 21.06
N ALA A 297 -8.33 -7.89 20.72
CA ALA A 297 -7.51 -6.74 20.37
C ALA A 297 -7.99 -6.06 19.10
N PHE A 298 -8.34 -6.83 18.05
CA PHE A 298 -8.95 -6.31 16.82
C PHE A 298 -10.31 -5.66 17.09
N ALA A 299 -11.17 -6.28 17.91
CA ALA A 299 -12.46 -5.70 18.29
C ALA A 299 -12.29 -4.32 18.95
N ILE A 300 -11.41 -4.23 19.95
CA ILE A 300 -11.09 -2.97 20.63
C ILE A 300 -10.62 -1.91 19.64
N LEU A 301 -9.68 -2.28 18.76
CA LEU A 301 -9.10 -1.36 17.77
C LEU A 301 -10.15 -0.83 16.81
N TYR A 302 -11.01 -1.69 16.29
CA TYR A 302 -12.05 -1.32 15.32
C TYR A 302 -13.16 -0.48 15.98
N GLU A 303 -13.61 -0.82 17.19
CA GLU A 303 -14.58 -0.03 17.94
C GLU A 303 -14.09 1.39 18.22
N GLU A 304 -12.86 1.52 18.74
CA GLU A 304 -12.30 2.84 19.07
C GLU A 304 -12.12 3.73 17.84
N ASN A 305 -11.82 3.13 16.68
CA ASN A 305 -11.60 3.85 15.44
C ASN A 305 -12.83 3.85 14.50
N LYS A 306 -13.98 3.33 14.95
CA LYS A 306 -15.24 3.27 14.19
C LYS A 306 -15.11 2.57 12.84
N ILE A 307 -14.34 1.48 12.80
CA ILE A 307 -14.12 0.64 11.62
C ILE A 307 -15.12 -0.52 11.68
N PRO A 308 -15.87 -0.81 10.62
CA PRO A 308 -16.74 -1.99 10.56
C PRO A 308 -15.96 -3.28 10.68
N TYR A 309 -16.47 -4.24 11.46
CA TYR A 309 -15.85 -5.55 11.65
C TYR A 309 -15.80 -6.37 10.35
N MET A 310 -16.83 -6.23 9.53
CA MET A 310 -17.01 -6.93 8.26
C MET A 310 -16.80 -5.96 7.10
N ARG A 311 -15.56 -5.57 6.88
CA ARG A 311 -15.16 -4.75 5.75
C ARG A 311 -14.81 -5.64 4.55
N VAL A 312 -15.26 -5.27 3.36
CA VAL A 312 -14.73 -5.81 2.09
C VAL A 312 -13.46 -5.05 1.73
N TRP A 313 -12.47 -5.74 1.24
CA TRP A 313 -11.20 -5.14 0.84
C TRP A 313 -11.05 -5.16 -0.68
N GLN A 314 -10.67 -4.05 -1.27
CA GLN A 314 -10.25 -4.05 -2.67
C GLN A 314 -8.87 -4.72 -2.80
N CYS A 315 -8.61 -5.39 -3.92
CA CYS A 315 -7.28 -5.90 -4.22
C CYS A 315 -6.36 -4.77 -4.66
N GLY A 316 -5.12 -4.77 -4.19
CA GLY A 316 -4.10 -3.76 -4.47
C GLY A 316 -4.30 -2.44 -3.71
N SER A 317 -3.19 -1.79 -3.35
CA SER A 317 -3.15 -0.52 -2.65
C SER A 317 -3.19 0.68 -3.61
N ILE A 318 -3.59 1.86 -3.13
CA ILE A 318 -3.47 3.14 -3.83
C ILE A 318 -2.38 4.04 -3.24
N GLU A 319 -1.72 3.59 -2.19
CA GLU A 319 -0.79 4.39 -1.41
C GLU A 319 0.32 5.05 -2.23
N ASN A 320 0.81 4.34 -3.24
CA ASN A 320 1.86 4.82 -4.12
C ASN A 320 1.29 5.55 -5.35
N SER A 321 0.13 6.20 -5.21
CA SER A 321 -0.52 6.94 -6.29
C SER A 321 -0.64 8.42 -5.97
N TYR A 322 -0.22 9.26 -6.91
CA TYR A 322 -0.12 10.70 -6.75
C TYR A 322 -1.07 11.44 -7.71
N ASP A 323 -1.76 12.46 -7.21
CA ASP A 323 -2.57 13.36 -8.06
C ASP A 323 -1.68 14.17 -8.99
N VAL A 324 -1.87 14.03 -10.31
CA VAL A 324 -1.04 14.71 -11.32
C VAL A 324 -1.05 16.24 -11.16
N GLY A 325 -2.19 16.81 -10.81
CA GLY A 325 -2.31 18.25 -10.60
C GLY A 325 -1.51 18.73 -9.40
N MET A 326 -1.53 17.96 -8.31
CA MET A 326 -0.72 18.26 -7.13
C MET A 326 0.78 18.11 -7.39
N VAL A 327 1.18 17.03 -8.10
CA VAL A 327 2.57 16.80 -8.49
C VAL A 327 3.12 18.01 -9.24
N LEU A 328 2.45 18.41 -10.32
CA LEU A 328 2.89 19.54 -11.15
C LEU A 328 2.87 20.86 -10.38
N LYS A 329 1.82 21.14 -9.62
CA LYS A 329 1.72 22.36 -8.82
C LYS A 329 2.84 22.47 -7.79
N ARG A 330 3.14 21.38 -7.05
CA ARG A 330 4.21 21.37 -6.05
C ARG A 330 5.59 21.57 -6.67
N MET A 331 5.87 20.88 -7.78
CA MET A 331 7.13 21.05 -8.51
C MET A 331 7.32 22.51 -8.97
N ARG A 332 6.25 23.13 -9.47
CA ARG A 332 6.27 24.53 -9.91
C ARG A 332 6.50 25.50 -8.74
N MET A 333 5.74 25.33 -7.66
CA MET A 333 5.81 26.24 -6.50
C MET A 333 7.14 26.13 -5.77
N ALA A 334 7.71 24.94 -5.66
CA ALA A 334 9.02 24.74 -5.06
C ALA A 334 10.17 25.44 -5.85
N GLN A 335 9.95 25.77 -7.12
CA GLN A 335 10.89 26.54 -7.93
C GLN A 335 10.48 28.01 -8.06
N GLU A 336 9.47 28.45 -7.31
CA GLU A 336 8.94 29.81 -7.34
C GLU A 336 8.52 30.29 -8.75
N LYS A 337 8.19 29.34 -9.65
CA LYS A 337 7.81 29.63 -11.04
C LYS A 337 6.31 29.93 -11.17
N THR A 338 6.00 30.89 -12.03
CA THR A 338 4.61 31.17 -12.46
C THR A 338 4.11 30.08 -13.42
N GLN A 339 2.80 30.03 -13.66
CA GLN A 339 2.24 29.13 -14.66
C GLN A 339 2.69 29.49 -16.08
N GLU A 340 2.88 30.76 -16.37
CA GLU A 340 3.39 31.29 -17.64
C GLU A 340 4.80 30.75 -17.93
N GLU A 341 5.70 30.87 -16.97
CA GLU A 341 7.12 30.46 -17.13
C GLU A 341 7.28 28.98 -17.42
N VAL A 342 6.47 28.11 -16.83
CA VAL A 342 6.55 26.66 -17.09
C VAL A 342 5.83 26.23 -18.36
N CYS A 343 4.94 27.07 -18.93
CA CYS A 343 4.25 26.81 -20.19
C CYS A 343 5.05 27.16 -21.42
N ILE A 344 6.21 27.83 -21.30
CA ILE A 344 7.04 28.30 -22.39
C ILE A 344 8.24 27.36 -22.57
N ASP A 345 8.59 27.03 -23.82
CA ASP A 345 9.78 26.24 -24.13
C ASP A 345 11.08 27.05 -24.00
N GLU A 346 12.22 26.43 -24.26
CA GLU A 346 13.54 27.08 -24.18
C GLU A 346 13.74 28.18 -25.24
N LYS A 347 12.94 28.18 -26.31
CA LYS A 347 12.97 29.15 -27.41
C LYS A 347 11.99 30.29 -27.19
N GLY A 348 11.22 30.28 -26.10
CA GLY A 348 10.20 31.29 -25.78
C GLY A 348 8.85 31.06 -26.45
N PHE A 349 8.60 29.91 -27.07
CA PHE A 349 7.30 29.56 -27.63
C PHE A 349 6.39 28.89 -26.59
N SER A 350 5.11 29.22 -26.64
CA SER A 350 4.10 28.59 -25.78
C SER A 350 3.90 27.12 -26.17
N PHE A 351 4.33 26.21 -25.32
CA PHE A 351 4.12 24.76 -25.47
C PHE A 351 2.73 24.34 -24.97
N LEU A 352 2.29 24.95 -23.88
CA LEU A 352 1.00 24.68 -23.26
C LEU A 352 0.28 25.99 -22.92
N ASN A 353 -1.04 26.00 -23.09
CA ASN A 353 -1.83 27.16 -22.67
C ASN A 353 -1.93 27.22 -21.12
N VAL A 354 -1.69 28.41 -20.54
CA VAL A 354 -1.75 28.66 -19.09
C VAL A 354 -3.09 28.23 -18.47
N ARG A 355 -4.22 28.50 -19.16
CA ARG A 355 -5.54 28.05 -18.70
C ARG A 355 -5.65 26.53 -18.64
N GLN A 356 -4.99 25.82 -19.55
CA GLN A 356 -4.94 24.35 -19.54
C GLN A 356 -4.11 23.85 -18.37
N LEU A 357 -2.94 24.44 -18.09
CA LEU A 357 -2.15 24.10 -16.89
C LEU A 357 -2.93 24.38 -15.61
N SER A 358 -3.61 25.53 -15.51
CA SER A 358 -4.45 25.85 -14.36
C SER A 358 -5.53 24.80 -14.10
N ARG A 359 -6.19 24.29 -15.15
CA ARG A 359 -7.17 23.20 -15.03
C ARG A 359 -6.53 21.87 -14.62
N ILE A 360 -5.34 21.59 -15.11
CA ILE A 360 -4.59 20.38 -14.71
C ILE A 360 -4.23 20.46 -13.22
N GLU A 361 -3.65 21.58 -12.75
CA GLU A 361 -3.29 21.78 -11.34
C GLU A 361 -4.50 21.74 -10.41
N LYS A 362 -5.68 22.13 -10.89
CA LYS A 362 -6.96 21.98 -10.16
C LYS A 362 -7.51 20.55 -10.18
N GLY A 363 -6.94 19.65 -10.98
CA GLY A 363 -7.40 18.28 -11.15
C GLY A 363 -8.66 18.15 -12.01
N GLU A 364 -9.00 19.18 -12.81
CA GLU A 364 -10.14 19.16 -13.73
C GLU A 364 -9.83 18.38 -15.01
N ASN A 365 -8.57 18.40 -15.46
CA ASN A 365 -8.10 17.77 -16.67
C ASN A 365 -6.84 16.92 -16.41
N ARG A 366 -6.70 15.84 -17.19
CA ARG A 366 -5.45 15.07 -17.28
C ARG A 366 -4.61 15.61 -18.44
N PRO A 367 -3.30 15.88 -18.29
CA PRO A 367 -2.44 16.25 -19.38
C PRO A 367 -2.20 15.06 -20.33
N SER A 368 -1.83 15.33 -21.59
CA SER A 368 -1.25 14.30 -22.45
C SER A 368 0.11 13.84 -21.87
N THR A 369 0.59 12.67 -22.31
CA THR A 369 1.92 12.18 -21.90
C THR A 369 3.01 13.17 -22.27
N GLU A 370 2.96 13.73 -23.47
CA GLU A 370 3.91 14.72 -23.95
C GLU A 370 3.91 15.99 -23.08
N ASN A 371 2.72 16.52 -22.75
CA ASN A 371 2.60 17.68 -21.85
C ASN A 371 3.10 17.37 -20.44
N PHE A 372 2.81 16.18 -19.93
CA PHE A 372 3.26 15.76 -18.60
C PHE A 372 4.79 15.69 -18.53
N GLN A 373 5.41 15.00 -19.48
CA GLN A 373 6.85 14.87 -19.57
C GLN A 373 7.54 16.21 -19.81
N PHE A 374 6.98 17.08 -20.68
CA PHE A 374 7.51 18.42 -20.89
C PHE A 374 7.50 19.22 -19.58
N LEU A 375 6.37 19.27 -18.88
CA LEU A 375 6.23 20.04 -17.65
C LEU A 375 7.16 19.53 -16.54
N THR A 376 7.22 18.21 -16.33
CA THR A 376 8.08 17.63 -15.30
C THR A 376 9.56 17.85 -15.58
N ARG A 377 9.99 17.71 -16.85
CA ARG A 377 11.36 18.01 -17.28
C ARG A 377 11.70 19.48 -17.12
N LYS A 378 10.81 20.39 -17.52
CA LYS A 378 10.97 21.85 -17.33
C LYS A 378 11.11 22.27 -15.86
N MET A 379 10.57 21.45 -14.96
CA MET A 379 10.67 21.62 -13.51
C MET A 379 11.73 20.72 -12.87
N GLY A 380 12.73 20.28 -13.66
CA GLY A 380 13.92 19.60 -13.16
C GLY A 380 13.77 18.14 -12.77
N ARG A 381 12.63 17.49 -13.12
CA ARG A 381 12.42 16.05 -12.88
C ARG A 381 11.73 15.41 -14.06
N GLU A 382 12.22 14.26 -14.49
CA GLU A 382 11.54 13.45 -15.51
C GLU A 382 10.70 12.39 -14.80
N LEU A 383 9.37 12.45 -14.98
CA LEU A 383 8.43 11.52 -14.37
C LEU A 383 7.60 10.83 -15.44
N ASP A 384 7.33 9.54 -15.22
CA ASP A 384 6.38 8.76 -15.98
C ASP A 384 5.07 8.53 -15.21
N TRP A 385 4.03 8.08 -15.90
CA TRP A 385 2.75 7.76 -15.29
C TRP A 385 2.81 6.54 -14.35
N ILE A 386 3.69 5.60 -14.66
CA ILE A 386 3.91 4.38 -13.87
C ILE A 386 5.43 4.21 -13.75
N MET A 387 5.94 4.34 -12.56
CA MET A 387 7.35 4.31 -12.24
C MET A 387 7.66 3.10 -11.37
N PRO A 388 8.61 2.24 -11.74
CA PRO A 388 9.08 1.22 -10.82
C PRO A 388 9.78 1.87 -9.62
N MET A 389 9.72 1.23 -8.47
CA MET A 389 10.42 1.73 -7.26
C MET A 389 11.94 1.63 -7.37
N LEU A 390 12.44 0.73 -8.21
CA LEU A 390 13.82 0.71 -8.70
C LEU A 390 13.82 0.70 -10.23
N GLU A 391 14.76 1.39 -10.85
CA GLU A 391 14.94 1.40 -12.31
C GLU A 391 15.57 0.10 -12.81
N THR A 392 14.77 -0.94 -12.84
CA THR A 392 15.14 -2.29 -13.30
C THR A 392 14.01 -2.91 -14.11
N ASP A 393 14.34 -3.81 -15.04
CA ASP A 393 13.34 -4.62 -15.76
C ASP A 393 13.12 -6.01 -15.10
N SER A 394 13.76 -6.26 -13.96
CA SER A 394 13.67 -7.51 -13.21
C SER A 394 12.64 -7.43 -12.10
N ILE A 395 11.56 -8.20 -12.22
CA ILE A 395 10.56 -8.37 -11.13
C ILE A 395 11.20 -9.02 -9.90
N GLU A 396 12.17 -9.91 -10.08
CA GLU A 396 12.91 -10.53 -8.96
C GLU A 396 13.61 -9.46 -8.11
N VAL A 397 14.27 -8.49 -8.74
CA VAL A 397 14.95 -7.38 -8.06
C VAL A 397 13.93 -6.51 -7.31
N LEU A 398 12.78 -6.19 -7.93
CA LEU A 398 11.71 -5.43 -7.26
C LEU A 398 11.14 -6.19 -6.06
N SER A 399 10.94 -7.51 -6.17
CA SER A 399 10.48 -8.34 -5.06
C SER A 399 11.50 -8.39 -3.91
N MET A 400 12.79 -8.57 -4.23
CA MET A 400 13.86 -8.56 -3.22
C MET A 400 13.95 -7.21 -2.50
N ARG A 401 13.82 -6.11 -3.23
CA ARG A 401 13.75 -4.77 -2.63
C ARG A 401 12.62 -4.68 -1.60
N GLN A 402 11.44 -5.16 -1.96
CA GLN A 402 10.31 -5.14 -1.02
C GLN A 402 10.53 -6.02 0.21
N ASP A 403 11.25 -7.14 0.05
CA ASP A 403 11.65 -7.97 1.19
C ASP A 403 12.64 -7.25 2.11
N ILE A 404 13.54 -6.43 1.56
CA ILE A 404 14.42 -5.55 2.33
C ILE A 404 13.61 -4.55 3.14
N ILE A 405 12.67 -3.83 2.50
CA ILE A 405 11.82 -2.84 3.17
C ILE A 405 10.99 -3.50 4.29
N TYR A 406 10.44 -4.68 4.03
CA TYR A 406 9.73 -5.44 5.07
C TYR A 406 10.64 -5.81 6.24
N ALA A 407 11.86 -6.31 5.95
CA ALA A 407 12.82 -6.66 6.99
C ALA A 407 13.26 -5.43 7.82
N ILE A 408 13.42 -4.25 7.18
CA ILE A 408 13.71 -2.98 7.87
C ILE A 408 12.54 -2.58 8.77
N GLY A 409 11.31 -2.63 8.27
CA GLY A 409 10.10 -2.33 9.05
C GLY A 409 9.96 -3.23 10.28
N MET A 410 10.39 -4.49 10.16
CA MET A 410 10.44 -5.46 11.26
C MET A 410 11.76 -5.42 12.06
N ARG A 411 12.59 -4.40 11.88
CA ARG A 411 13.91 -4.20 12.55
C ARG A 411 14.89 -5.36 12.36
N GLN A 412 14.68 -6.22 11.35
CA GLN A 412 15.52 -7.37 11.03
C GLN A 412 16.74 -6.95 10.17
N TRP A 413 17.58 -6.04 10.67
CA TRP A 413 18.67 -5.41 9.92
C TRP A 413 19.65 -6.39 9.30
N LYS A 414 20.01 -7.47 10.02
CA LYS A 414 20.88 -8.52 9.47
C LYS A 414 20.25 -9.19 8.25
N LYS A 415 18.96 -9.46 8.30
CA LYS A 415 18.21 -10.04 7.17
C LYS A 415 18.15 -9.06 6.00
N ALA A 416 17.84 -7.78 6.28
CA ALA A 416 17.84 -6.73 5.27
C ALA A 416 19.20 -6.61 4.56
N LYS A 417 20.30 -6.57 5.32
CA LYS A 417 21.69 -6.56 4.78
C LYS A 417 21.97 -7.78 3.90
N ASN A 418 21.61 -8.98 4.35
CA ASN A 418 21.84 -10.20 3.58
C ASN A 418 21.05 -10.20 2.25
N ILE A 419 19.79 -9.73 2.26
CA ILE A 419 19.00 -9.63 1.03
C ILE A 419 19.60 -8.55 0.11
N LEU A 420 20.07 -7.42 0.67
CA LEU A 420 20.73 -6.37 -0.10
C LEU A 420 21.97 -6.88 -0.84
N GLU A 421 22.83 -7.65 -0.19
CA GLU A 421 24.00 -8.24 -0.84
C GLU A 421 23.61 -9.19 -1.99
N GLN A 422 22.55 -9.98 -1.81
CA GLN A 422 21.99 -10.80 -2.88
C GLN A 422 21.42 -9.94 -4.02
N LEU A 423 20.67 -8.89 -3.69
CA LEU A 423 20.09 -7.96 -4.67
C LEU A 423 21.17 -7.31 -5.54
N LYS A 424 22.29 -6.88 -4.94
CA LYS A 424 23.44 -6.33 -5.69
C LYS A 424 23.97 -7.29 -6.74
N THR A 425 23.97 -8.60 -6.47
CA THR A 425 24.43 -9.61 -7.45
C THR A 425 23.45 -9.82 -8.61
N LYS A 426 22.18 -9.41 -8.44
CA LYS A 426 21.12 -9.55 -9.45
C LYS A 426 20.94 -8.30 -10.30
N ILE A 427 21.41 -7.16 -9.85
CA ILE A 427 21.38 -5.91 -10.61
C ILE A 427 22.41 -6.03 -11.75
N ARG A 428 21.98 -5.68 -12.96
CA ARG A 428 22.91 -5.64 -14.11
C ARG A 428 23.91 -4.49 -13.93
N ALA A 429 25.12 -4.68 -14.44
CA ALA A 429 26.19 -3.67 -14.33
C ALA A 429 25.80 -2.30 -14.94
N GLU A 430 24.98 -2.30 -15.97
CA GLU A 430 24.42 -1.09 -16.59
C GLU A 430 23.41 -0.37 -15.70
N ASP A 431 22.50 -1.13 -15.03
CA ASP A 431 21.47 -0.59 -14.15
C ASP A 431 22.06 -0.10 -12.81
N TYR A 432 23.22 -0.65 -12.41
CA TYR A 432 23.86 -0.28 -11.14
C TYR A 432 24.23 1.22 -11.05
N LYS A 433 24.34 1.92 -12.18
CA LYS A 433 24.64 3.35 -12.27
C LYS A 433 23.40 4.24 -12.17
N GLU A 434 22.21 3.65 -12.20
CA GLU A 434 20.96 4.40 -12.13
C GLU A 434 20.82 5.12 -10.78
N PRO A 435 20.48 6.42 -10.76
CA PRO A 435 20.42 7.22 -9.53
C PRO A 435 19.52 6.62 -8.45
N GLN A 436 18.37 6.06 -8.81
CA GLN A 436 17.45 5.45 -7.84
C GLN A 436 18.05 4.19 -7.19
N ILE A 437 18.77 3.37 -7.95
CA ILE A 437 19.44 2.18 -7.43
C ILE A 437 20.57 2.59 -6.49
N GLN A 438 21.34 3.60 -6.87
CA GLN A 438 22.38 4.15 -6.01
C GLN A 438 21.82 4.72 -4.70
N GLN A 439 20.75 5.49 -4.78
CA GLN A 439 20.05 6.03 -3.63
C GLN A 439 19.64 4.93 -2.64
N GLU A 440 18.94 3.92 -3.13
CA GLU A 440 18.42 2.82 -2.31
C GLU A 440 19.54 2.04 -1.64
N ILE A 441 20.59 1.65 -2.40
CA ILE A 441 21.72 0.89 -1.87
C ILE A 441 22.44 1.71 -0.79
N GLN A 442 22.80 2.95 -1.08
CA GLN A 442 23.52 3.82 -0.14
C GLN A 442 22.73 4.06 1.15
N PHE A 443 21.42 4.29 1.03
CA PHE A 443 20.55 4.50 2.19
C PHE A 443 20.46 3.26 3.07
N ILE A 444 20.19 2.07 2.48
CA ILE A 444 20.03 0.82 3.23
C ILE A 444 21.35 0.41 3.89
N GLU A 445 22.48 0.58 3.19
CA GLU A 445 23.80 0.33 3.77
C GLU A 445 24.08 1.24 4.97
N ALA A 446 23.87 2.54 4.82
CA ALA A 446 24.11 3.49 5.89
C ALA A 446 23.18 3.22 7.10
N ALA A 447 21.90 2.91 6.85
CA ALA A 447 20.95 2.56 7.90
C ALA A 447 21.37 1.27 8.64
N SER A 448 21.81 0.25 7.88
CA SER A 448 22.26 -1.01 8.47
C SER A 448 23.54 -0.87 9.31
N LEU A 449 24.49 -0.03 8.88
CA LEU A 449 25.72 0.25 9.60
C LEU A 449 25.45 1.08 10.87
N LEU A 450 24.54 2.05 10.79
CA LEU A 450 24.14 2.85 11.95
C LEU A 450 23.49 1.97 13.03
N GLU A 451 22.55 1.11 12.67
CA GLU A 451 21.88 0.20 13.60
C GLU A 451 22.83 -0.86 14.19
N ALA A 452 23.84 -1.26 13.41
CA ALA A 452 24.93 -2.12 13.90
C ALA A 452 25.94 -1.38 14.79
N GLN A 453 25.79 -0.04 14.95
CA GLN A 453 26.74 0.83 15.65
C GLN A 453 28.16 0.81 15.05
N GLU A 454 28.27 0.52 13.75
CA GLU A 454 29.53 0.48 13.02
C GLU A 454 29.95 1.88 12.52
N ILE A 455 29.00 2.84 12.42
CA ILE A 455 29.25 4.25 12.06
C ILE A 455 28.59 5.19 13.08
N SER A 456 29.11 6.42 13.15
CA SER A 456 28.51 7.48 13.99
C SER A 456 27.22 8.03 13.39
N ILE A 457 26.43 8.78 14.19
CA ILE A 457 25.21 9.44 13.72
C ILE A 457 25.55 10.49 12.66
N GLU A 458 26.65 11.24 12.85
CA GLU A 458 27.13 12.25 11.90
C GLU A 458 27.51 11.60 10.56
N GLU A 459 28.25 10.50 10.59
CA GLU A 459 28.62 9.77 9.37
C GLU A 459 27.37 9.19 8.66
N ALA A 460 26.41 8.66 9.41
CA ALA A 460 25.14 8.20 8.86
C ALA A 460 24.37 9.35 8.20
N GLN A 461 24.37 10.53 8.82
CA GLN A 461 23.73 11.73 8.28
C GLN A 461 24.34 12.15 6.94
N ASP A 462 25.66 12.19 6.84
CA ASP A 462 26.36 12.52 5.59
C ASP A 462 26.03 11.51 4.49
N ARG A 463 26.00 10.22 4.81
CA ARG A 463 25.61 9.15 3.87
C ARG A 463 24.15 9.25 3.44
N TYR A 464 23.24 9.66 4.33
CA TYR A 464 21.83 9.88 3.97
C TYR A 464 21.68 11.08 3.04
N PHE A 465 22.45 12.17 3.25
CA PHE A 465 22.47 13.29 2.31
C PHE A 465 23.04 12.88 0.94
N GLN A 466 24.10 12.07 0.92
CA GLN A 466 24.64 11.53 -0.33
C GLN A 466 23.60 10.67 -1.07
N ALA A 467 22.94 9.74 -0.36
CA ALA A 467 21.88 8.93 -0.93
C ALA A 467 20.73 9.80 -1.48
N LEU A 468 20.26 10.77 -0.71
CA LEU A 468 19.19 11.68 -1.13
C LEU A 468 19.59 12.47 -2.39
N SER A 469 20.84 12.93 -2.47
CA SER A 469 21.33 13.74 -3.59
C SER A 469 21.36 13.01 -4.93
N CYS A 470 21.24 11.67 -4.93
CA CYS A 470 21.16 10.91 -6.17
C CYS A 470 19.93 11.27 -7.01
N THR A 471 18.80 11.58 -6.36
CA THR A 471 17.51 11.84 -7.06
C THR A 471 16.85 13.15 -6.68
N PHE A 472 17.30 13.81 -5.61
CA PHE A 472 16.67 14.98 -5.02
C PHE A 472 17.69 16.10 -4.79
N SER A 473 17.41 17.34 -5.25
CA SER A 473 18.28 18.47 -4.97
C SER A 473 18.21 18.84 -3.48
N LEU A 474 19.36 18.86 -2.80
CA LEU A 474 19.45 19.20 -1.37
C LEU A 474 19.01 20.64 -1.09
N GLU A 475 19.12 21.55 -2.07
CA GLU A 475 18.64 22.93 -1.95
C GLU A 475 17.14 23.00 -1.67
N TRP A 476 16.38 22.02 -2.16
CA TRP A 476 14.94 21.95 -1.92
C TRP A 476 14.59 21.75 -0.44
N LEU A 477 15.49 21.17 0.35
CA LEU A 477 15.28 21.03 1.80
C LEU A 477 15.26 22.39 2.54
N SER A 478 15.84 23.44 1.98
CA SER A 478 15.83 24.78 2.54
C SER A 478 14.66 25.64 2.08
N GLN A 479 13.90 25.19 1.07
CA GLN A 479 12.77 25.93 0.53
C GLN A 479 11.57 25.92 1.47
N LYS A 480 10.72 26.93 1.36
CA LYS A 480 9.50 27.06 2.17
C LYS A 480 8.55 25.88 1.96
N GLU A 481 8.38 25.46 0.73
CA GLU A 481 7.54 24.30 0.36
C GLU A 481 8.42 23.20 -0.25
N LEU A 482 8.22 21.96 0.17
CA LEU A 482 8.89 20.84 -0.46
C LEU A 482 8.27 20.57 -1.84
N PRO A 483 9.08 20.25 -2.87
CA PRO A 483 8.56 19.83 -4.17
C PRO A 483 7.78 18.52 -4.07
N PHE A 484 7.41 17.96 -5.21
CA PHE A 484 6.97 16.57 -5.25
C PHE A 484 8.09 15.65 -4.75
N ILE A 485 7.76 14.79 -3.80
CA ILE A 485 8.68 13.85 -3.15
C ILE A 485 8.21 12.44 -3.48
N LYS A 486 9.10 11.61 -4.01
CA LYS A 486 8.88 10.18 -4.12
C LYS A 486 8.90 9.52 -2.74
N ARG A 487 8.32 8.32 -2.62
CA ARG A 487 8.26 7.58 -1.36
C ARG A 487 9.62 7.46 -0.68
N GLU A 488 10.64 7.01 -1.41
CA GLU A 488 11.97 6.75 -0.85
C GLU A 488 12.66 8.06 -0.40
N GLU A 489 12.50 9.13 -1.17
CA GLU A 489 12.99 10.45 -0.79
C GLU A 489 12.36 10.92 0.52
N GLY A 490 11.05 10.73 0.66
CA GLY A 490 10.32 11.08 1.90
C GLY A 490 10.82 10.27 3.11
N ILE A 491 11.11 8.98 2.94
CA ILE A 491 11.68 8.11 3.97
C ILE A 491 13.09 8.60 4.36
N ILE A 492 13.95 8.90 3.40
CA ILE A 492 15.32 9.39 3.67
C ILE A 492 15.27 10.76 4.38
N ILE A 493 14.44 11.70 3.90
CA ILE A 493 14.26 13.03 4.52
C ILE A 493 13.77 12.88 5.97
N SER A 494 12.82 12.00 6.21
CA SER A 494 12.32 11.70 7.56
C SER A 494 13.43 11.14 8.47
N ASN A 495 14.25 10.23 7.96
CA ASN A 495 15.38 9.69 8.72
C ASN A 495 16.48 10.73 8.98
N ILE A 496 16.77 11.63 8.04
CA ILE A 496 17.66 12.79 8.28
C ILE A 496 17.13 13.63 9.44
N ALA A 497 15.83 13.97 9.45
CA ALA A 497 15.21 14.71 10.53
C ALA A 497 15.31 13.97 11.88
N ASN A 498 15.14 12.63 11.88
CA ASN A 498 15.32 11.84 13.09
C ASN A 498 16.77 11.82 13.60
N LEU A 499 17.77 11.84 12.70
CA LEU A 499 19.17 12.00 13.12
C LEU A 499 19.42 13.38 13.74
N TYR A 500 18.88 14.47 13.18
CA TYR A 500 18.91 15.79 13.82
C TYR A 500 18.33 15.76 15.23
N ARG A 501 17.18 15.07 15.43
CA ARG A 501 16.60 14.86 16.76
C ARG A 501 17.59 14.16 17.71
N LYS A 502 18.22 13.07 17.26
CA LYS A 502 19.15 12.26 18.07
C LYS A 502 20.42 13.04 18.51
N ILE A 503 20.88 13.99 17.72
CA ILE A 503 22.04 14.86 18.06
C ILE A 503 21.63 16.16 18.76
N GLY A 504 20.36 16.29 19.18
CA GLY A 504 19.86 17.45 19.93
C GLY A 504 19.47 18.68 19.09
N LYS A 505 19.54 18.62 17.78
CA LYS A 505 19.08 19.67 16.85
C LYS A 505 17.57 19.60 16.61
N GLN A 506 16.81 19.83 17.69
CA GLN A 506 15.36 19.60 17.69
C GLN A 506 14.58 20.58 16.80
N GLU A 507 15.04 21.83 16.67
CA GLU A 507 14.35 22.84 15.84
C GLU A 507 14.48 22.53 14.34
N GLU A 508 15.66 22.09 13.90
CA GLU A 508 15.90 21.64 12.53
C GLU A 508 15.04 20.41 12.20
N ALA A 509 15.02 19.43 13.11
CA ALA A 509 14.16 18.24 12.98
C ALA A 509 12.70 18.63 12.86
N GLN A 510 12.20 19.50 13.75
CA GLN A 510 10.80 19.95 13.73
C GLN A 510 10.46 20.70 12.43
N GLY A 511 11.37 21.53 11.92
CA GLY A 511 11.18 22.25 10.66
C GLY A 511 10.99 21.29 9.47
N ILE A 512 11.73 20.19 9.41
CA ILE A 512 11.58 19.17 8.36
C ILE A 512 10.29 18.38 8.55
N PHE A 513 10.00 17.89 9.77
CA PHE A 513 8.79 17.12 10.04
C PHE A 513 7.50 17.90 9.77
N LYS A 514 7.46 19.20 10.12
CA LYS A 514 6.31 20.07 9.80
C LYS A 514 6.05 20.13 8.31
N ARG A 515 7.07 20.31 7.50
CA ARG A 515 6.92 20.36 6.04
C ARG A 515 6.49 19.03 5.44
N LEU A 516 6.99 17.90 5.96
CA LEU A 516 6.49 16.56 5.58
C LEU A 516 5.03 16.37 6.00
N TYR A 517 4.66 16.86 7.19
CA TYR A 517 3.28 16.82 7.66
C TYR A 517 2.34 17.67 6.78
N GLU A 518 2.77 18.85 6.33
CA GLU A 518 2.02 19.69 5.40
C GLU A 518 1.80 19.01 4.03
N VAL A 519 2.80 18.24 3.55
CA VAL A 519 2.64 17.40 2.35
C VAL A 519 1.51 16.38 2.56
N TYR A 520 1.54 15.69 3.70
CA TYR A 520 0.53 14.72 4.09
C TYR A 520 -0.87 15.36 4.22
N GLU A 521 -0.99 16.47 4.99
CA GLU A 521 -2.29 17.16 5.16
C GLU A 521 -2.92 17.58 3.84
N GLN A 522 -2.14 18.10 2.91
CA GLN A 522 -2.65 18.50 1.61
C GLN A 522 -3.19 17.31 0.82
N GLN A 523 -2.53 16.16 0.87
CA GLN A 523 -3.05 14.93 0.25
C GLN A 523 -4.31 14.42 0.94
N GLN A 524 -4.34 14.38 2.29
CA GLN A 524 -5.47 13.91 3.07
C GLN A 524 -6.71 14.78 2.89
N ARG A 525 -6.59 16.11 2.89
CA ARG A 525 -7.73 17.02 2.72
C ARG A 525 -8.47 16.79 1.43
N PHE A 526 -7.74 16.47 0.35
CA PHE A 526 -8.35 16.32 -0.97
C PHE A 526 -8.79 14.91 -1.28
N LEU A 527 -8.06 13.89 -0.81
CA LEU A 527 -8.18 12.53 -1.33
C LEU A 527 -8.42 11.48 -0.25
N LYS A 528 -8.19 11.79 1.03
CA LYS A 528 -8.18 10.82 2.15
C LYS A 528 -7.37 9.54 1.81
N ILE A 529 -6.25 9.73 1.15
CA ILE A 529 -5.34 8.68 0.71
C ILE A 529 -4.06 8.79 1.52
N ASN A 530 -3.58 7.66 2.01
CA ASN A 530 -2.34 7.59 2.77
C ASN A 530 -1.14 7.60 1.81
N PHE A 531 -0.05 8.11 2.32
CA PHE A 531 1.23 8.11 1.64
C PHE A 531 2.26 7.44 2.56
N PRO A 532 2.86 6.29 2.18
CA PRO A 532 3.69 5.50 3.09
C PRO A 532 4.86 6.26 3.72
N ALA A 533 5.48 7.17 2.97
CA ALA A 533 6.53 8.02 3.52
C ALA A 533 6.02 8.91 4.67
N CYS A 534 4.75 9.29 4.64
CA CYS A 534 4.15 10.08 5.71
C CYS A 534 3.96 9.26 7.00
N VAL A 535 3.62 7.97 6.91
CA VAL A 535 3.47 7.09 8.08
C VAL A 535 4.78 7.04 8.89
N VAL A 536 5.92 6.83 8.21
CA VAL A 536 7.24 6.85 8.85
C VAL A 536 7.52 8.23 9.46
N ALA A 537 7.28 9.31 8.70
CA ALA A 537 7.50 10.68 9.15
C ALA A 537 6.62 11.05 10.35
N LEU A 538 5.35 10.65 10.37
CA LEU A 538 4.43 10.90 11.47
C LEU A 538 4.89 10.21 12.77
N GLY A 539 5.29 8.93 12.70
CA GLY A 539 5.81 8.21 13.87
C GLY A 539 7.09 8.84 14.45
N GLN A 540 8.00 9.29 13.59
CA GLN A 540 9.21 9.98 14.02
C GLN A 540 8.92 11.40 14.55
N TYR A 541 7.95 12.10 13.97
CA TYR A 541 7.51 13.41 14.45
C TYR A 541 6.83 13.33 15.82
N SER A 542 5.95 12.35 16.02
CA SER A 542 5.35 12.07 17.32
C SER A 542 6.44 11.85 18.39
N GLY A 543 7.45 11.03 18.06
CA GLY A 543 8.58 10.83 18.96
C GLY A 543 9.35 12.12 19.32
N LEU A 544 9.54 13.07 18.37
CA LEU A 544 10.13 14.37 18.66
C LEU A 544 9.26 15.20 19.61
N LEU A 545 7.95 15.23 19.38
CA LEU A 545 6.99 15.93 20.24
C LEU A 545 6.99 15.37 21.66
N GLY A 546 7.09 14.05 21.82
CA GLY A 546 7.24 13.39 23.10
C GLY A 546 8.51 13.81 23.83
N ASP A 547 9.68 13.88 23.15
CA ASP A 547 10.93 14.39 23.75
C ASP A 547 10.77 15.83 24.25
N ARG A 548 9.97 16.63 23.57
CA ARG A 548 9.64 18.02 23.94
C ARG A 548 8.53 18.11 25.01
N LYS A 549 8.01 16.98 25.47
CA LYS A 549 6.87 16.88 26.41
C LYS A 549 5.56 17.47 25.89
N GLU A 550 5.40 17.55 24.57
CA GLU A 550 4.19 17.98 23.89
C GLU A 550 3.22 16.80 23.69
N TYR A 551 2.96 16.04 24.77
CA TYR A 551 2.27 14.74 24.72
C TYR A 551 0.87 14.77 24.09
N ALA A 552 0.12 15.85 24.29
CA ALA A 552 -1.21 15.97 23.69
C ALA A 552 -1.15 16.05 22.16
N TYR A 553 -0.14 16.76 21.62
CA TYR A 553 0.07 16.88 20.19
C TYR A 553 0.71 15.59 19.61
N ALA A 554 1.63 14.97 20.36
CA ALA A 554 2.17 13.66 20.00
C ALA A 554 1.05 12.61 19.83
N LEU A 555 0.13 12.54 20.81
CA LEU A 555 -1.03 11.64 20.76
C LEU A 555 -1.95 11.92 19.56
N GLU A 556 -2.14 13.19 19.19
CA GLU A 556 -2.89 13.56 17.98
C GLU A 556 -2.21 13.01 16.71
N ILE A 557 -0.90 13.21 16.57
CA ILE A 557 -0.12 12.69 15.43
C ILE A 557 -0.15 11.16 15.37
N ASP A 558 0.02 10.48 16.50
CA ASP A 558 -0.06 9.00 16.57
C ASP A 558 -1.47 8.49 16.26
N THR A 559 -2.51 9.26 16.60
CA THR A 559 -3.89 8.91 16.25
C THR A 559 -4.12 9.03 14.74
N ILE A 560 -3.58 10.07 14.12
CA ILE A 560 -3.61 10.23 12.66
C ILE A 560 -2.84 9.08 11.99
N ASN A 561 -1.66 8.75 12.49
CA ASN A 561 -0.83 7.68 11.95
C ASN A 561 -1.52 6.31 12.06
N LEU A 562 -2.09 6.01 13.23
CA LEU A 562 -2.88 4.79 13.42
C LEU A 562 -4.08 4.72 12.47
N PHE A 563 -4.77 5.84 12.24
CA PHE A 563 -5.86 5.90 11.28
C PHE A 563 -5.37 5.61 9.85
N CYS A 564 -4.18 6.07 9.47
CA CYS A 564 -3.54 5.74 8.21
C CYS A 564 -3.32 4.24 8.06
N GLU A 565 -2.67 3.60 9.03
CA GLU A 565 -2.44 2.14 9.06
C GLU A 565 -3.74 1.34 8.98
N LEU A 566 -4.78 1.75 9.69
CA LEU A 566 -6.07 1.05 9.70
C LEU A 566 -6.88 1.20 8.42
N ASN A 567 -6.59 2.21 7.60
CA ASN A 567 -7.19 2.37 6.28
C ASN A 567 -6.37 1.68 5.18
N ASP A 568 -5.19 1.19 5.49
CA ASP A 568 -4.37 0.36 4.64
C ASP A 568 -4.56 -1.14 4.93
N PHE A 569 -3.87 -1.98 4.16
CA PHE A 569 -3.93 -3.43 4.29
C PHE A 569 -2.99 -3.96 5.37
N TYR A 570 -1.97 -3.22 5.74
CA TYR A 570 -0.86 -3.66 6.57
C TYR A 570 -0.90 -3.05 7.97
N LEU A 571 -0.54 -3.84 8.97
CA LEU A 571 -0.56 -3.48 10.40
C LEU A 571 0.86 -3.49 11.01
N MET A 572 1.89 -3.26 10.18
CA MET A 572 3.29 -3.43 10.61
C MET A 572 3.62 -2.60 11.86
N SER A 573 3.19 -1.34 11.89
CA SER A 573 3.52 -0.39 12.95
C SER A 573 2.47 -0.28 14.05
N VAL A 574 1.32 -0.97 13.95
CA VAL A 574 0.20 -0.79 14.88
C VAL A 574 0.58 -1.09 16.33
N GLY A 575 1.39 -2.11 16.58
CA GLY A 575 1.89 -2.42 17.93
C GLY A 575 2.69 -1.27 18.52
N GLU A 576 3.57 -0.66 17.76
CA GLU A 576 4.38 0.48 18.17
C GLU A 576 3.53 1.75 18.36
N LEU A 577 2.64 2.04 17.42
CA LEU A 577 1.74 3.20 17.51
C LEU A 577 0.82 3.15 18.74
N LEU A 578 0.27 1.98 19.06
CA LEU A 578 -0.54 1.79 20.26
C LEU A 578 0.29 1.94 21.54
N TYR A 579 1.56 1.52 21.51
CA TYR A 579 2.47 1.76 22.62
C TYR A 579 2.78 3.26 22.77
N ASN A 580 3.07 3.97 21.68
CA ASN A 580 3.33 5.41 21.70
C ASN A 580 2.12 6.16 22.30
N GLN A 581 0.90 5.84 21.84
CA GLN A 581 -0.31 6.39 22.44
C GLN A 581 -0.42 6.08 23.94
N ALA A 582 -0.10 4.85 24.35
CA ALA A 582 -0.11 4.48 25.77
C ALA A 582 0.90 5.29 26.58
N TRP A 583 2.09 5.54 25.99
CA TRP A 583 3.15 6.33 26.60
C TRP A 583 2.74 7.80 26.75
N ASP A 584 2.22 8.43 25.71
CA ASP A 584 1.77 9.83 25.75
C ASP A 584 0.64 10.04 26.76
N ILE A 585 -0.33 9.11 26.81
CA ILE A 585 -1.42 9.14 27.79
C ILE A 585 -0.88 8.97 29.22
N TYR A 586 0.09 8.09 29.41
CA TYR A 586 0.73 7.84 30.72
C TYR A 586 1.49 9.08 31.19
N GLU A 587 2.34 9.67 30.35
CA GLU A 587 3.17 10.84 30.70
C GLU A 587 2.32 12.11 30.91
N SER A 588 1.16 12.22 30.23
CA SER A 588 0.26 13.36 30.42
C SER A 588 -0.46 13.34 31.78
N ASP A 589 -1.06 12.24 32.19
CA ASP A 589 -1.69 12.05 33.50
C ASP A 589 -1.98 10.55 33.76
N HIS A 590 -0.99 9.84 34.33
CA HIS A 590 -1.10 8.39 34.59
C HIS A 590 -2.15 8.02 35.66
N ILE A 591 -2.52 8.94 36.55
CA ILE A 591 -3.51 8.65 37.60
C ILE A 591 -4.92 8.63 37.02
N LYS A 592 -5.29 9.67 36.26
CA LYS A 592 -6.62 9.80 35.68
C LYS A 592 -6.87 8.83 34.53
N ASN A 593 -5.83 8.56 33.75
CA ASN A 593 -5.95 7.84 32.49
C ASN A 593 -5.55 6.36 32.57
N LYS A 594 -5.44 5.79 33.81
CA LYS A 594 -4.93 4.42 34.02
C LYS A 594 -5.58 3.37 33.12
N LYS A 595 -6.90 3.32 33.08
CA LYS A 595 -7.63 2.34 32.25
C LYS A 595 -7.34 2.49 30.75
N GLN A 596 -7.15 3.73 30.28
CA GLN A 596 -6.96 4.04 28.86
C GLN A 596 -5.58 3.59 28.39
N TYR A 597 -4.50 4.00 29.07
CA TYR A 597 -3.16 3.59 28.64
C TYR A 597 -2.92 2.08 28.84
N GLN A 598 -3.48 1.47 29.89
CA GLN A 598 -3.39 0.02 30.09
C GLN A 598 -4.06 -0.75 28.95
N LYS A 599 -5.25 -0.30 28.52
CA LYS A 599 -5.96 -0.89 27.37
C LYS A 599 -5.13 -0.80 26.10
N LYS A 600 -4.54 0.38 25.81
CA LYS A 600 -3.66 0.59 24.65
C LYS A 600 -2.42 -0.30 24.72
N PHE A 601 -1.77 -0.36 25.87
CA PHE A 601 -0.58 -1.18 26.08
C PHE A 601 -0.85 -2.68 25.86
N LEU A 602 -1.96 -3.21 26.42
CA LEU A 602 -2.37 -4.59 26.19
C LEU A 602 -2.67 -4.89 24.72
N CYS A 603 -3.32 -3.96 24.01
CA CYS A 603 -3.53 -4.08 22.56
C CYS A 603 -2.19 -4.07 21.81
N ALA A 604 -1.26 -3.18 22.18
CA ALA A 604 0.08 -3.13 21.57
C ALA A 604 0.80 -4.48 21.67
N GLN A 605 0.75 -5.13 22.83
CA GLN A 605 1.31 -6.46 23.01
C GLN A 605 0.69 -7.48 22.04
N GLN A 606 -0.65 -7.48 21.89
CA GLN A 606 -1.30 -8.45 21.01
C GLN A 606 -0.97 -8.21 19.53
N PHE A 607 -0.83 -6.95 19.09
CA PHE A 607 -0.41 -6.65 17.69
C PHE A 607 1.06 -6.98 17.44
N ALA A 608 1.95 -6.79 18.43
CA ALA A 608 3.32 -7.26 18.34
C ALA A 608 3.38 -8.80 18.18
N TYR A 609 2.58 -9.56 18.97
CA TYR A 609 2.46 -11.01 18.81
C TYR A 609 1.81 -11.42 17.47
N PHE A 610 0.81 -10.68 17.02
CA PHE A 610 0.16 -10.93 15.72
C PHE A 610 1.16 -10.79 14.57
N ASN A 611 1.92 -9.71 14.53
CA ASN A 611 2.93 -9.43 13.52
C ASN A 611 4.22 -10.24 13.68
N GLN A 612 4.34 -11.05 14.73
CA GLN A 612 5.55 -11.83 15.03
C GLN A 612 6.81 -10.96 15.23
N ASP A 613 6.64 -9.70 15.64
CA ASP A 613 7.70 -8.73 15.87
C ASP A 613 8.40 -9.00 17.21
N GLN A 614 9.48 -9.77 17.16
CA GLN A 614 10.22 -10.21 18.36
C GLN A 614 10.83 -9.04 19.13
N ASP A 615 11.30 -8.00 18.43
CA ASP A 615 11.90 -6.84 19.05
C ASP A 615 10.86 -6.00 19.79
N CYS A 616 9.70 -5.78 19.16
CA CYS A 616 8.57 -5.11 19.79
C CYS A 616 8.02 -5.93 20.99
N ILE A 617 7.89 -7.25 20.84
CA ILE A 617 7.48 -8.15 21.94
C ILE A 617 8.43 -8.01 23.13
N HIS A 618 9.74 -8.09 22.89
CA HIS A 618 10.74 -7.95 23.96
C HIS A 618 10.68 -6.57 24.59
N PHE A 619 10.64 -5.52 23.79
CA PHE A 619 10.54 -4.14 24.23
C PHE A 619 9.33 -3.90 25.15
N LEU A 620 8.14 -4.40 24.75
CA LEU A 620 6.92 -4.27 25.54
C LEU A 620 6.96 -5.09 26.83
N LYS A 621 7.53 -6.30 26.78
CA LYS A 621 7.65 -7.17 27.96
C LYS A 621 8.50 -6.53 29.06
N VAL A 622 9.61 -5.90 28.73
CA VAL A 622 10.46 -5.16 29.71
C VAL A 622 9.69 -4.02 30.40
N ARG A 623 8.70 -3.42 29.70
CA ARG A 623 7.90 -2.29 30.20
C ARG A 623 6.59 -2.65 30.85
N GLU A 624 6.22 -3.92 30.85
CA GLU A 624 4.94 -4.42 31.35
C GLU A 624 4.67 -3.99 32.81
N GLU A 625 5.69 -4.06 33.66
CA GLU A 625 5.58 -3.67 35.06
C GLU A 625 5.21 -2.19 35.24
N LYS A 626 5.79 -1.29 34.43
CA LYS A 626 5.48 0.14 34.47
C LYS A 626 4.01 0.44 34.14
N TYR A 627 3.45 -0.28 33.15
CA TYR A 627 2.12 0.05 32.62
C TYR A 627 0.99 -0.77 33.23
N LEU A 628 1.22 -1.96 33.76
CA LEU A 628 0.16 -2.87 34.24
C LEU A 628 0.06 -2.98 35.75
N LYS A 629 1.06 -2.52 36.52
CA LYS A 629 0.97 -2.36 37.95
C LYS A 629 0.51 -0.95 38.35
#